data_3a519493ce748e22607a6e2572340c74
#
_entry.id   3a519493ce748e22607a6e2572340c74
#
_cell.length_a   1.000
_cell.length_b   1.000
_cell.length_c   1.000
_cell.angle_alpha   90.00
_cell.angle_beta   90.00
_cell.angle_gamma   90.00
#
_symmetry.space_group_name_H-M   'P 1'
#
loop_
_entity.id
_entity.type
_entity.pdbx_description
1 polymer ?
#
loop_
_entity_poly.entity_id
_entity_poly.type
_entity_poly.pdbx_seq_one_letter_code
_entity_poly.pdbx_strand_id
1 'polypeptide(L)'
;MKRIGFLTILSLIFFANTSFYKATYSKSSYYIVIDKSDYELSVYDAAGWLISYPIVFGNDDQGDKLFEGDRKTPEGTFTIIGKKIHNKWCRYMGLDFPTAADTEKFNMRKQQHIIPAYAKIGGGIGIHGTWPHEDYAVDQYQNWTMGCISLKNEHVKQLFDMMPVGTRVTIKR
;
A
#
# COMPACT_ATOMS: atom_id res chain seq x y z
N MET A 1 -37.20 -36.52 -60.23
CA MET A 1 -37.54 -35.43 -59.27
C MET A 1 -36.76 -35.63 -58.01
N LYS A 2 -35.66 -34.88 -57.79
CA LYS A 2 -34.83 -34.96 -56.60
C LYS A 2 -35.20 -33.79 -55.67
N ARG A 3 -35.67 -34.11 -54.44
CA ARG A 3 -35.96 -33.11 -53.40
C ARG A 3 -34.65 -32.78 -52.66
N ILE A 4 -34.24 -31.52 -52.68
CA ILE A 4 -33.13 -31.00 -51.93
C ILE A 4 -33.69 -30.51 -50.57
N GLY A 5 -33.29 -31.18 -49.48
CA GLY A 5 -33.63 -30.74 -48.14
C GLY A 5 -32.69 -29.63 -47.68
N PHE A 6 -33.26 -28.49 -47.30
CA PHE A 6 -32.53 -27.38 -46.68
C PHE A 6 -32.34 -27.66 -45.18
N LEU A 7 -31.07 -27.81 -44.77
CA LEU A 7 -30.73 -27.97 -43.37
C LEU A 7 -30.44 -26.56 -42.78
N THR A 8 -31.33 -26.01 -41.97
CA THR A 8 -31.14 -24.79 -41.24
C THR A 8 -30.34 -25.06 -39.99
N ILE A 9 -29.08 -24.56 -39.98
CA ILE A 9 -28.22 -24.59 -38.78
C ILE A 9 -28.59 -23.40 -37.89
N LEU A 10 -29.20 -23.68 -36.74
CA LEU A 10 -29.52 -22.69 -35.70
C LEU A 10 -28.28 -22.52 -34.81
N SER A 11 -27.51 -21.46 -35.03
CA SER A 11 -26.37 -21.14 -34.19
C SER A 11 -26.87 -20.48 -32.89
N LEU A 12 -26.77 -21.20 -31.76
CA LEU A 12 -26.94 -20.64 -30.44
C LEU A 12 -25.73 -19.78 -30.07
N ILE A 13 -25.93 -18.46 -30.03
CA ILE A 13 -24.96 -17.51 -29.50
C ILE A 13 -25.07 -17.51 -27.98
N PHE A 14 -24.10 -18.14 -27.29
CA PHE A 14 -23.96 -18.08 -25.84
C PHE A 14 -23.36 -16.72 -25.47
N PHE A 15 -24.18 -15.79 -24.98
CA PHE A 15 -23.70 -14.59 -24.32
C PHE A 15 -23.18 -14.97 -22.93
N ALA A 16 -21.86 -15.08 -22.80
CA ALA A 16 -21.22 -15.18 -21.50
C ALA A 16 -21.32 -13.82 -20.78
N ASN A 17 -22.26 -13.69 -19.86
CA ASN A 17 -22.31 -12.55 -18.94
C ASN A 17 -21.13 -12.65 -17.97
N THR A 18 -20.01 -11.99 -18.28
CA THR A 18 -18.92 -11.80 -17.33
C THR A 18 -19.36 -10.70 -16.34
N SER A 19 -20.01 -11.07 -15.27
CA SER A 19 -20.23 -10.17 -14.15
C SER A 19 -18.88 -9.88 -13.50
N PHE A 20 -18.37 -8.68 -13.71
CA PHE A 20 -17.25 -8.17 -12.94
C PHE A 20 -17.71 -7.97 -11.50
N TYR A 21 -17.39 -8.91 -10.61
CA TYR A 21 -17.53 -8.72 -9.19
C TYR A 21 -16.55 -7.63 -8.73
N LYS A 22 -17.06 -6.42 -8.54
CA LYS A 22 -16.33 -5.36 -7.85
C LYS A 22 -16.23 -5.82 -6.39
N ALA A 23 -15.03 -6.22 -5.96
CA ALA A 23 -14.80 -6.59 -4.56
C ALA A 23 -15.11 -5.35 -3.70
N THR A 24 -16.25 -5.37 -3.02
CA THR A 24 -16.61 -4.38 -2.01
C THR A 24 -15.85 -4.76 -0.74
N TYR A 25 -14.72 -4.11 -0.48
CA TYR A 25 -14.06 -4.23 0.82
C TYR A 25 -15.00 -3.70 1.90
N SER A 26 -15.33 -4.54 2.88
CA SER A 26 -16.01 -4.09 4.09
C SER A 26 -15.13 -3.00 4.73
N LYS A 27 -15.73 -1.85 5.08
CA LYS A 27 -15.00 -0.77 5.76
C LYS A 27 -14.44 -1.34 7.07
N SER A 28 -13.13 -1.42 7.20
CA SER A 28 -12.46 -1.84 8.43
C SER A 28 -12.91 -0.96 9.59
N SER A 29 -13.17 -1.57 10.76
CA SER A 29 -13.36 -0.84 12.00
C SER A 29 -12.05 -0.24 12.53
N TYR A 30 -10.90 -0.71 12.04
CA TYR A 30 -9.57 -0.23 12.39
C TYR A 30 -9.08 0.83 11.43
N TYR A 31 -8.23 1.74 11.94
CA TYR A 31 -7.40 2.60 11.12
C TYR A 31 -6.02 2.77 11.76
N ILE A 32 -5.06 3.13 10.93
CA ILE A 32 -3.67 3.32 11.32
C ILE A 32 -3.30 4.79 11.14
N VAL A 33 -2.58 5.35 12.09
CA VAL A 33 -1.89 6.64 11.98
C VAL A 33 -0.40 6.38 12.11
N ILE A 34 0.38 6.86 11.15
CA ILE A 34 1.83 6.82 11.13
C ILE A 34 2.32 8.26 11.30
N ASP A 35 3.00 8.53 12.40
CA ASP A 35 3.67 9.79 12.67
C ASP A 35 5.17 9.60 12.44
N LYS A 36 5.69 10.25 11.38
CA LYS A 36 7.10 10.12 11.03
C LYS A 36 8.00 10.86 12.01
N SER A 37 7.53 11.98 12.59
CA SER A 37 8.31 12.75 13.54
C SER A 37 8.52 12.00 14.86
N ASP A 38 7.56 11.19 15.26
CA ASP A 38 7.60 10.39 16.47
C ASP A 38 8.16 8.98 16.24
N TYR A 39 8.41 8.59 14.97
CA TYR A 39 8.81 7.22 14.60
C TYR A 39 7.81 6.18 15.10
N GLU A 40 6.51 6.50 15.02
CA GLU A 40 5.46 5.69 15.60
C GLU A 40 4.37 5.32 14.57
N LEU A 41 3.88 4.09 14.66
CA LEU A 41 2.67 3.60 14.04
C LEU A 41 1.66 3.26 15.12
N SER A 42 0.55 3.99 15.18
CA SER A 42 -0.55 3.78 16.12
C SER A 42 -1.77 3.18 15.44
N VAL A 43 -2.39 2.21 16.09
CA VAL A 43 -3.62 1.55 15.68
C VAL A 43 -4.78 2.04 16.52
N TYR A 44 -5.89 2.31 15.85
CA TYR A 44 -7.15 2.77 16.46
C TYR A 44 -8.34 1.93 15.96
N ASP A 45 -9.38 1.89 16.77
CA ASP A 45 -10.72 1.45 16.38
C ASP A 45 -11.78 2.50 16.72
N ALA A 46 -13.06 2.12 16.71
CA ALA A 46 -14.16 3.02 17.04
C ALA A 46 -14.15 3.51 18.51
N ALA A 47 -13.51 2.77 19.42
CA ALA A 47 -13.38 3.12 20.83
C ALA A 47 -12.16 4.02 21.11
N GLY A 48 -11.20 4.12 20.18
CA GLY A 48 -10.04 4.96 20.29
C GLY A 48 -8.72 4.22 20.02
N TRP A 49 -7.64 4.68 20.66
CA TRP A 49 -6.31 4.09 20.56
C TRP A 49 -6.26 2.69 21.15
N LEU A 50 -5.57 1.77 20.45
CA LEU A 50 -5.39 0.38 20.87
C LEU A 50 -3.94 0.05 21.22
N ILE A 51 -3.01 0.36 20.33
CA ILE A 51 -1.60 -0.01 20.45
C ILE A 51 -0.74 0.86 19.55
N SER A 52 0.53 1.05 19.93
CA SER A 52 1.54 1.71 19.11
C SER A 52 2.77 0.83 18.95
N TYR A 53 3.47 1.01 17.85
CA TYR A 53 4.70 0.32 17.50
C TYR A 53 5.76 1.32 17.03
N PRO A 54 7.03 1.17 17.47
CA PRO A 54 8.13 1.92 16.88
C PRO A 54 8.35 1.48 15.44
N ILE A 55 8.68 2.44 14.58
CA ILE A 55 8.92 2.22 13.16
C ILE A 55 10.20 2.89 12.70
N VAL A 56 10.68 2.45 11.53
CA VAL A 56 11.65 3.18 10.69
C VAL A 56 11.17 3.20 9.25
N PHE A 57 11.75 4.05 8.44
CA PHE A 57 11.31 4.24 7.06
C PHE A 57 12.51 4.44 6.09
N GLY A 58 12.39 5.29 5.06
CA GLY A 58 13.37 5.32 3.97
C GLY A 58 14.65 6.08 4.30
N ASN A 59 14.54 7.32 4.75
CA ASN A 59 15.67 8.18 5.12
C ASN A 59 15.25 9.21 6.19
N ASP A 60 16.20 10.03 6.64
CA ASP A 60 16.00 11.00 7.72
C ASP A 60 15.24 12.26 7.27
N ASP A 61 15.10 12.48 5.97
CA ASP A 61 14.24 13.54 5.44
C ASP A 61 12.78 13.11 5.55
N GLN A 62 12.12 13.58 6.58
CA GLN A 62 10.73 13.27 6.91
C GLN A 62 9.70 14.00 6.04
N GLY A 63 10.11 14.80 5.05
CA GLY A 63 9.20 15.44 4.11
C GLY A 63 8.46 14.43 3.23
N ASP A 64 7.41 14.91 2.53
CA ASP A 64 6.62 14.09 1.62
C ASP A 64 7.47 13.53 0.47
N LYS A 65 7.10 12.34 -0.02
CA LYS A 65 7.73 11.71 -1.18
C LYS A 65 7.56 12.56 -2.42
N LEU A 66 8.67 12.79 -3.14
CA LEU A 66 8.69 13.60 -4.35
C LEU A 66 8.73 12.75 -5.63
N PHE A 67 9.57 11.71 -5.67
CA PHE A 67 9.79 10.86 -6.84
C PHE A 67 10.40 9.50 -6.47
N GLU A 68 10.44 8.58 -7.41
CA GLU A 68 11.07 7.27 -7.24
C GLU A 68 12.58 7.41 -7.00
N GLY A 69 13.08 6.74 -5.97
CA GLY A 69 14.50 6.76 -5.59
C GLY A 69 14.87 7.82 -4.55
N ASP A 70 13.97 8.75 -4.20
CA ASP A 70 14.20 9.75 -3.14
C ASP A 70 14.24 9.14 -1.73
N ARG A 71 13.85 7.88 -1.59
CA ARG A 71 13.74 7.12 -0.35
C ARG A 71 12.80 7.71 0.70
N LYS A 72 12.03 8.74 0.38
CA LYS A 72 11.04 9.31 1.29
C LYS A 72 9.79 8.46 1.38
N THR A 73 9.17 8.46 2.55
CA THR A 73 7.86 7.86 2.79
C THR A 73 6.77 8.88 2.46
N PRO A 74 5.77 8.54 1.63
CA PRO A 74 4.74 9.49 1.23
C PRO A 74 3.86 9.92 2.40
N GLU A 75 3.35 11.14 2.35
CA GLU A 75 2.33 11.68 3.25
C GLU A 75 0.97 11.66 2.58
N GLY A 76 -0.05 11.29 3.34
CA GLY A 76 -1.42 11.21 2.84
C GLY A 76 -2.25 10.16 3.54
N THR A 77 -3.37 9.84 2.95
CA THR A 77 -4.25 8.76 3.40
C THR A 77 -4.33 7.68 2.35
N PHE A 78 -3.98 6.48 2.76
CA PHE A 78 -3.85 5.29 1.92
C PHE A 78 -4.75 4.17 2.45
N THR A 79 -4.84 3.09 1.67
CA THR A 79 -5.58 1.88 2.00
C THR A 79 -4.67 0.67 1.88
N ILE A 80 -4.75 -0.28 2.81
CA ILE A 80 -4.12 -1.58 2.65
C ILE A 80 -4.84 -2.33 1.54
N ILE A 81 -4.17 -2.56 0.40
CA ILE A 81 -4.76 -3.22 -0.78
C ILE A 81 -4.41 -4.69 -0.91
N GLY A 82 -3.47 -5.18 -0.11
CA GLY A 82 -3.06 -6.58 -0.13
C GLY A 82 -2.11 -6.91 0.99
N LYS A 83 -2.08 -8.19 1.35
CA LYS A 83 -1.28 -8.75 2.43
C LYS A 83 -0.61 -10.03 1.97
N LYS A 84 0.65 -10.24 2.33
CA LYS A 84 1.36 -11.51 2.06
C LYS A 84 2.44 -11.80 3.11
N ILE A 85 2.72 -13.08 3.32
CA ILE A 85 3.95 -13.53 3.98
C ILE A 85 5.10 -13.21 3.02
N HIS A 86 6.18 -12.66 3.55
CA HIS A 86 7.33 -12.24 2.75
C HIS A 86 8.62 -12.89 3.25
N ASN A 87 9.36 -13.56 2.36
CA ASN A 87 10.53 -14.34 2.74
C ASN A 87 11.67 -13.52 3.36
N LYS A 88 11.80 -12.24 2.93
CA LYS A 88 12.85 -11.33 3.42
C LYS A 88 12.38 -10.46 4.59
N TRP A 89 11.13 -10.00 4.57
CA TRP A 89 10.60 -8.99 5.48
C TRP A 89 9.43 -9.50 6.32
N CYS A 90 9.44 -10.80 6.62
CA CYS A 90 8.47 -11.47 7.48
C CYS A 90 7.02 -11.36 6.98
N ARG A 91 6.44 -10.16 6.99
CA ARG A 91 5.09 -9.82 6.50
C ARG A 91 5.17 -8.56 5.65
N TYR A 92 4.24 -8.44 4.69
CA TYR A 92 4.10 -7.25 3.86
C TYR A 92 2.62 -6.91 3.67
N MET A 93 2.27 -5.66 3.91
CA MET A 93 0.96 -5.07 3.66
C MET A 93 1.15 -3.91 2.69
N GLY A 94 0.68 -4.07 1.46
CA GLY A 94 0.82 -3.07 0.39
C GLY A 94 -0.21 -1.96 0.53
N LEU A 95 0.24 -0.72 0.30
CA LEU A 95 -0.61 0.47 0.26
C LEU A 95 -0.93 0.84 -1.20
N ASP A 96 -2.05 1.53 -1.41
CA ASP A 96 -2.51 2.01 -2.72
C ASP A 96 -1.74 3.24 -3.25
N PHE A 97 -0.52 3.48 -2.78
CA PHE A 97 0.36 4.51 -3.34
C PHE A 97 0.88 4.11 -4.73
N PRO A 98 0.88 5.01 -5.74
CA PRO A 98 0.35 6.36 -5.69
C PRO A 98 -1.18 6.41 -5.89
N THR A 99 -1.84 7.27 -5.11
CA THR A 99 -3.26 7.61 -5.30
C THR A 99 -3.42 8.64 -6.43
N ALA A 100 -4.66 8.97 -6.78
CA ALA A 100 -4.95 10.06 -7.73
C ALA A 100 -4.39 11.41 -7.23
N ALA A 101 -4.52 11.69 -5.91
CA ALA A 101 -3.98 12.90 -5.30
C ALA A 101 -2.45 12.95 -5.34
N ASP A 102 -1.77 11.83 -5.16
CA ASP A 102 -0.31 11.77 -5.28
C ASP A 102 0.15 12.02 -6.73
N THR A 103 -0.60 11.47 -7.68
CA THR A 103 -0.34 11.68 -9.11
C THR A 103 -0.52 13.15 -9.48
N GLU A 104 -1.55 13.81 -8.97
CA GLU A 104 -1.77 15.24 -9.17
C GLU A 104 -0.65 16.09 -8.56
N LYS A 105 -0.29 15.86 -7.30
CA LYS A 105 0.85 16.51 -6.63
C LYS A 105 2.15 16.33 -7.43
N PHE A 106 2.41 15.12 -7.89
CA PHE A 106 3.59 14.81 -8.67
C PHE A 106 3.65 15.59 -9.99
N ASN A 107 2.52 15.66 -10.73
CA ASN A 107 2.44 16.40 -11.99
C ASN A 107 2.60 17.91 -11.78
N MET A 108 2.00 18.48 -10.73
CA MET A 108 2.21 19.89 -10.35
C MET A 108 3.69 20.18 -10.05
N ARG A 109 4.37 19.32 -9.30
CA ARG A 109 5.81 19.47 -8.99
C ARG A 109 6.69 19.42 -10.25
N LYS A 110 6.32 18.59 -11.25
CA LYS A 110 6.99 18.60 -12.57
C LYS A 110 6.79 19.90 -13.31
N GLN A 111 5.57 20.41 -13.39
CA GLN A 111 5.24 21.67 -14.06
C GLN A 111 5.97 22.87 -13.42
N GLN A 112 6.13 22.84 -12.09
CA GLN A 112 6.82 23.86 -11.32
C GLN A 112 8.36 23.68 -11.29
N HIS A 113 8.90 22.69 -12.01
CA HIS A 113 10.32 22.35 -12.02
C HIS A 113 10.94 22.03 -10.64
N ILE A 114 10.08 21.61 -9.66
CA ILE A 114 10.55 21.18 -8.33
C ILE A 114 11.27 19.84 -8.41
N ILE A 115 10.84 18.97 -9.35
CA ILE A 115 11.44 17.67 -9.61
C ILE A 115 11.86 17.55 -11.08
N PRO A 116 12.87 16.71 -11.40
CA PRO A 116 13.34 16.53 -12.77
C PRO A 116 12.22 16.09 -13.73
N ALA A 117 12.24 16.55 -14.96
CA ALA A 117 11.25 16.18 -15.97
C ALA A 117 11.21 14.67 -16.25
N TYR A 118 12.35 13.97 -16.13
CA TYR A 118 12.46 12.52 -16.32
C TYR A 118 12.05 11.71 -15.08
N ALA A 119 11.78 12.34 -13.95
CA ALA A 119 11.41 11.65 -12.70
C ALA A 119 10.15 10.80 -12.90
N LYS A 120 10.08 9.66 -12.19
CA LYS A 120 8.93 8.79 -12.08
C LYS A 120 8.33 8.91 -10.69
N ILE A 121 7.02 8.73 -10.56
CA ILE A 121 6.35 8.81 -9.26
C ILE A 121 6.74 7.64 -8.34
N GLY A 122 7.01 6.46 -8.92
CA GLY A 122 7.29 5.23 -8.19
C GLY A 122 6.03 4.57 -7.64
N GLY A 123 6.22 3.56 -6.79
CA GLY A 123 5.13 2.78 -6.20
C GLY A 123 5.67 1.71 -5.26
N GLY A 124 4.81 0.74 -4.90
CA GLY A 124 5.21 -0.38 -4.07
C GLY A 124 5.48 -0.02 -2.61
N ILE A 125 4.89 1.06 -2.12
CA ILE A 125 4.93 1.44 -0.71
C ILE A 125 4.09 0.47 0.11
N GLY A 126 4.62 0.07 1.27
CA GLY A 126 3.92 -0.83 2.18
C GLY A 126 4.50 -0.80 3.58
N ILE A 127 3.86 -1.57 4.46
CA ILE A 127 4.27 -1.81 5.83
C ILE A 127 4.81 -3.24 5.92
N HIS A 128 6.03 -3.41 6.45
CA HIS A 128 6.67 -4.72 6.50
C HIS A 128 7.64 -4.87 7.69
N GLY A 129 8.15 -6.07 7.92
CA GLY A 129 9.16 -6.32 8.94
C GLY A 129 10.58 -5.97 8.48
N THR A 130 11.55 -6.16 9.38
CA THR A 130 12.97 -6.07 9.09
C THR A 130 13.46 -7.30 8.33
N TRP A 131 14.74 -7.28 7.90
CA TRP A 131 15.44 -8.51 7.54
C TRP A 131 15.54 -9.44 8.74
N PRO A 132 15.68 -10.76 8.52
CA PRO A 132 15.89 -11.69 9.64
C PRO A 132 17.06 -11.24 10.52
N HIS A 133 16.83 -11.20 11.84
CA HIS A 133 17.80 -10.80 12.86
C HIS A 133 18.23 -9.32 12.85
N GLU A 134 17.54 -8.45 12.09
CA GLU A 134 17.87 -7.02 11.99
C GLU A 134 16.85 -6.10 12.70
N ASP A 135 16.10 -6.61 13.68
CA ASP A 135 15.13 -5.82 14.46
C ASP A 135 15.80 -4.65 15.22
N TYR A 136 17.11 -4.72 15.45
CA TYR A 136 17.90 -3.63 16.04
C TYR A 136 17.83 -2.33 15.22
N ALA A 137 17.58 -2.40 13.91
CA ALA A 137 17.44 -1.21 13.09
C ALA A 137 16.27 -0.34 13.56
N VAL A 138 15.18 -0.97 14.05
CA VAL A 138 14.03 -0.25 14.63
C VAL A 138 14.39 0.32 16.00
N ASP A 139 15.10 -0.44 16.85
CA ASP A 139 15.53 0.02 18.17
C ASP A 139 16.48 1.22 18.13
N GLN A 140 17.26 1.31 17.05
CA GLN A 140 18.26 2.38 16.85
C GLN A 140 17.76 3.48 15.91
N TYR A 141 16.48 3.47 15.51
CA TYR A 141 15.89 4.42 14.56
C TYR A 141 16.68 4.53 13.24
N GLN A 142 17.26 3.42 12.77
CA GLN A 142 18.01 3.38 11.51
C GLN A 142 17.08 3.26 10.33
N ASN A 143 16.95 4.34 9.55
CA ASN A 143 16.16 4.37 8.34
C ASN A 143 16.89 3.63 7.20
N TRP A 144 16.28 2.59 6.63
CA TRP A 144 16.94 1.70 5.67
C TRP A 144 16.14 1.39 4.40
N THR A 145 14.82 1.65 4.39
CA THR A 145 13.95 1.23 3.27
C THR A 145 14.08 2.16 2.06
N MET A 146 13.32 1.87 1.01
CA MET A 146 13.19 2.74 -0.18
C MET A 146 11.93 3.62 -0.12
N GLY A 147 11.36 3.83 1.10
CA GLY A 147 10.15 4.60 1.35
C GLY A 147 9.02 3.80 2.01
N CYS A 148 9.18 2.50 2.20
CA CYS A 148 8.28 1.68 3.00
C CYS A 148 8.43 1.97 4.50
N ILE A 149 7.45 1.54 5.27
CA ILE A 149 7.43 1.59 6.73
C ILE A 149 7.87 0.23 7.26
N SER A 150 8.89 0.18 8.11
CA SER A 150 9.41 -1.07 8.66
C SER A 150 9.24 -1.14 10.18
N LEU A 151 8.73 -2.28 10.65
CA LEU A 151 8.56 -2.63 12.06
C LEU A 151 9.48 -3.79 12.42
N LYS A 152 9.66 -4.05 13.73
CA LYS A 152 10.21 -5.34 14.17
C LYS A 152 9.38 -6.51 13.66
N ASN A 153 10.01 -7.64 13.45
CA ASN A 153 9.34 -8.83 12.89
C ASN A 153 8.19 -9.34 13.77
N GLU A 154 8.29 -9.22 15.09
CA GLU A 154 7.20 -9.56 15.99
C GLU A 154 6.01 -8.58 15.85
N HIS A 155 6.30 -7.28 15.84
CA HIS A 155 5.27 -6.24 15.72
C HIS A 155 4.51 -6.32 14.41
N VAL A 156 5.22 -6.54 13.29
CA VAL A 156 4.55 -6.66 12.00
C VAL A 156 3.68 -7.92 11.89
N LYS A 157 4.01 -9.02 12.59
CA LYS A 157 3.14 -10.20 12.69
C LYS A 157 1.83 -9.84 13.38
N GLN A 158 1.90 -9.22 14.56
CA GLN A 158 0.73 -8.78 15.32
C GLN A 158 -0.14 -7.84 14.49
N LEU A 159 0.46 -6.82 13.88
CA LEU A 159 -0.24 -5.86 13.02
C LEU A 159 -0.88 -6.55 11.81
N PHE A 160 -0.16 -7.48 11.17
CA PHE A 160 -0.64 -8.24 10.02
C PHE A 160 -1.87 -9.08 10.37
N ASP A 161 -1.88 -9.74 11.52
CA ASP A 161 -3.00 -10.59 11.95
C ASP A 161 -4.23 -9.74 12.31
N MET A 162 -4.02 -8.56 12.87
CA MET A 162 -5.07 -7.63 13.29
C MET A 162 -5.70 -6.85 12.12
N MET A 163 -4.91 -6.40 11.13
CA MET A 163 -5.38 -5.47 10.09
C MET A 163 -5.95 -6.19 8.88
N PRO A 164 -7.24 -6.01 8.54
CA PRO A 164 -7.80 -6.51 7.28
C PRO A 164 -7.35 -5.66 6.07
N VAL A 165 -7.45 -6.23 4.88
CA VAL A 165 -7.41 -5.45 3.63
C VAL A 165 -8.57 -4.48 3.64
N GLY A 166 -8.37 -3.26 3.15
CA GLY A 166 -9.32 -2.15 3.23
C GLY A 166 -9.11 -1.25 4.45
N THR A 167 -8.15 -1.55 5.35
CA THR A 167 -7.80 -0.67 6.47
C THR A 167 -7.18 0.63 5.96
N ARG A 168 -7.70 1.76 6.49
CA ARG A 168 -7.17 3.10 6.20
C ARG A 168 -5.88 3.34 6.97
N VAL A 169 -4.89 3.93 6.29
CA VAL A 169 -3.58 4.30 6.83
C VAL A 169 -3.32 5.77 6.53
N THR A 170 -3.21 6.60 7.55
CA THR A 170 -2.81 8.00 7.42
C THR A 170 -1.35 8.15 7.80
N ILE A 171 -0.54 8.71 6.90
CA ILE A 171 0.88 8.98 7.11
C ILE A 171 1.06 10.50 7.16
N LYS A 172 1.65 10.98 8.24
CA LYS A 172 1.91 12.39 8.49
C LYS A 172 3.30 12.59 9.11
N ARG A 173 3.71 13.84 9.11
CA ARG A 173 4.83 14.37 9.89
C ARG A 173 4.31 15.10 11.11
#